data_046e0a3ee2e453b5b49f71f20162282b
#
_entry.id   046e0a3ee2e453b5b49f71f20162282b
#
_cell.length_a   1.000
_cell.length_b   1.000
_cell.length_c   1.000
_cell.angle_alpha   90.00
_cell.angle_beta   90.00
_cell.angle_gamma   90.00
#
_symmetry.space_group_name_H-M   'P 1'
#
loop_
_entity.id
_entity.type
_entity.pdbx_description
1 polymer ?
#
loop_
_entity_poly.entity_id
_entity_poly.type
_entity_poly.pdbx_seq_one_letter_code
_entity_poly.pdbx_strand_id
1 'polypeptide(L)'
;MDIAIVGAGAAAVGLLDALAATAVEPGGITVFEPSAHLWRGRPYGPDLDSVLVNAPPALMSIRHQDRGHYAAWLGERGAAHVDEQLGQPLVPRALYGDYLEHTAETALATLRERGWHVRVLAARVTAMARSGDRLVLRAEDGKRYEADRAALCVGGGTPQDHYGLREASGFVADPYPLARTLERVPAESTVAVIGSGLTAVDVVVSLAARGHAGPITLVSRSGLLPHVWQRPLDHRPRQVTAERVAALHREHGAVTLDGLIRLLRAELALAGEDFGDFAADLLAAGVEEPAGRLRRQLAAVDDLAIGRRVLQETAHTVGPYAWRLLAEPDRVRLRRHFRLATSLASPMVPVNAAVLMRLLDSGQLSVAAGIRGIEAAQGCFLPRCDDGTWRADVVINAVNPPPQAVPDAAGPLVASLVAGGLAVLHPAGGLVPADPRLDVVGDFAGGGPFITSGIAGIAAQAAQAARATHPG
;
A
#
# COMPACT_ATOMS: atom_id res chain seq x y z
N MET A 1 -31.90 0.61 -6.85
CA MET A 1 -30.62 0.87 -7.51
C MET A 1 -29.72 -0.36 -7.42
N ASP A 2 -29.12 -0.80 -8.54
CA ASP A 2 -28.23 -1.96 -8.59
C ASP A 2 -26.78 -1.51 -8.67
N ILE A 3 -25.93 -2.01 -7.78
CA ILE A 3 -24.49 -1.67 -7.69
C ILE A 3 -23.66 -2.92 -8.01
N ALA A 4 -22.73 -2.77 -8.95
CA ALA A 4 -21.71 -3.78 -9.24
C ALA A 4 -20.40 -3.39 -8.57
N ILE A 5 -19.77 -4.30 -7.79
CA ILE A 5 -18.46 -4.12 -7.18
C ILE A 5 -17.50 -5.12 -7.83
N VAL A 6 -16.47 -4.64 -8.51
CA VAL A 6 -15.48 -5.47 -9.21
C VAL A 6 -14.21 -5.56 -8.39
N GLY A 7 -13.94 -6.73 -7.83
CA GLY A 7 -12.88 -7.03 -6.86
C GLY A 7 -13.41 -7.04 -5.43
N ALA A 8 -12.92 -7.97 -4.61
CA ALA A 8 -13.30 -8.14 -3.21
C ALA A 8 -12.08 -8.07 -2.27
N GLY A 9 -11.28 -7.02 -2.37
CA GLY A 9 -10.21 -6.68 -1.44
C GLY A 9 -10.63 -5.58 -0.45
N ALA A 10 -9.67 -4.99 0.27
CA ALA A 10 -9.90 -3.96 1.27
C ALA A 10 -10.74 -2.77 0.75
N ALA A 11 -10.59 -2.39 -0.52
CA ALA A 11 -11.38 -1.33 -1.13
C ALA A 11 -12.88 -1.66 -1.18
N ALA A 12 -13.22 -2.90 -1.54
CA ALA A 12 -14.60 -3.38 -1.53
C ALA A 12 -15.16 -3.47 -0.12
N VAL A 13 -14.34 -3.92 0.86
CA VAL A 13 -14.75 -3.96 2.28
C VAL A 13 -15.09 -2.57 2.79
N GLY A 14 -14.22 -1.58 2.53
CA GLY A 14 -14.49 -0.19 2.91
C GLY A 14 -15.75 0.38 2.24
N LEU A 15 -16.01 0.02 0.98
CA LEU A 15 -17.22 0.44 0.27
C LEU A 15 -18.48 -0.21 0.86
N LEU A 16 -18.46 -1.50 1.16
CA LEU A 16 -19.57 -2.20 1.80
C LEU A 16 -19.87 -1.66 3.20
N ASP A 17 -18.83 -1.42 4.02
CA ASP A 17 -18.99 -0.81 5.35
C ASP A 17 -19.59 0.60 5.25
N ALA A 18 -19.13 1.41 4.30
CA ALA A 18 -19.67 2.73 4.06
C ALA A 18 -21.13 2.70 3.56
N LEU A 19 -21.49 1.79 2.64
CA LEU A 19 -22.87 1.61 2.19
C LEU A 19 -23.78 1.15 3.32
N ALA A 20 -23.30 0.22 4.16
CA ALA A 20 -24.04 -0.22 5.34
C ALA A 20 -24.27 0.88 6.37
N ALA A 21 -23.42 1.90 6.41
CA ALA A 21 -23.57 3.06 7.30
C ALA A 21 -24.46 4.17 6.72
N THR A 22 -24.80 4.14 5.43
CA THR A 22 -25.60 5.18 4.77
C THR A 22 -27.08 4.80 4.70
N ALA A 23 -27.98 5.80 4.71
CA ALA A 23 -29.42 5.60 4.58
C ALA A 23 -29.84 5.64 3.09
N VAL A 24 -29.40 4.65 2.31
CA VAL A 24 -29.77 4.52 0.89
C VAL A 24 -30.95 3.54 0.76
N GLU A 25 -31.89 3.84 -0.16
CA GLU A 25 -32.97 2.92 -0.52
C GLU A 25 -32.41 1.58 -0.99
N PRO A 26 -32.94 0.45 -0.47
CA PRO A 26 -32.44 -0.88 -0.78
C PRO A 26 -32.57 -1.20 -2.29
N GLY A 27 -31.62 -2.01 -2.76
CA GLY A 27 -31.55 -2.45 -4.16
C GLY A 27 -30.71 -3.72 -4.29
N GLY A 28 -29.96 -3.86 -5.38
CA GLY A 28 -29.08 -4.98 -5.62
C GLY A 28 -27.60 -4.63 -5.43
N ILE A 29 -26.84 -5.48 -4.79
CA ILE A 29 -25.37 -5.44 -4.79
C ILE A 29 -24.84 -6.74 -5.35
N THR A 30 -24.02 -6.66 -6.40
CA THR A 30 -23.32 -7.83 -6.96
C THR A 30 -21.81 -7.59 -6.87
N VAL A 31 -21.11 -8.44 -6.11
CA VAL A 31 -19.66 -8.41 -5.98
C VAL A 31 -19.06 -9.49 -6.87
N PHE A 32 -18.03 -9.14 -7.65
CA PHE A 32 -17.33 -10.05 -8.56
C PHE A 32 -15.91 -10.25 -8.08
N GLU A 33 -15.53 -11.48 -7.72
CA GLU A 33 -14.18 -11.84 -7.31
C GLU A 33 -13.85 -13.27 -7.72
N PRO A 34 -12.86 -13.49 -8.58
CA PRO A 34 -12.47 -14.83 -9.01
C PRO A 34 -11.63 -15.60 -7.99
N SER A 35 -11.06 -14.91 -6.98
CA SER A 35 -10.23 -15.55 -5.95
C SER A 35 -11.08 -16.30 -4.92
N ALA A 36 -10.52 -17.37 -4.38
CA ALA A 36 -11.11 -18.09 -3.24
C ALA A 36 -10.95 -17.32 -1.90
N HIS A 37 -10.04 -16.34 -1.84
CA HIS A 37 -9.78 -15.56 -0.63
C HIS A 37 -10.52 -14.22 -0.68
N LEU A 38 -11.83 -14.27 -0.44
CA LEU A 38 -12.70 -13.10 -0.39
C LEU A 38 -12.24 -12.12 0.71
N TRP A 39 -12.43 -10.83 0.45
CA TRP A 39 -12.25 -9.67 1.34
C TRP A 39 -10.82 -9.36 1.74
N ARG A 40 -9.89 -10.26 1.56
CA ARG A 40 -8.49 -10.13 1.97
C ARG A 40 -7.64 -9.39 0.94
N GLY A 41 -7.96 -9.55 -0.35
CA GLY A 41 -7.08 -9.10 -1.43
C GLY A 41 -5.70 -9.77 -1.37
N ARG A 42 -4.77 -9.32 -2.23
CA ARG A 42 -3.43 -9.91 -2.31
C ARG A 42 -2.58 -9.76 -1.02
N PRO A 43 -2.59 -8.61 -0.29
CA PRO A 43 -1.68 -8.40 0.84
C PRO A 43 -2.06 -9.13 2.13
N TYR A 44 -3.31 -9.55 2.30
CA TYR A 44 -3.86 -10.01 3.58
C TYR A 44 -4.40 -11.44 3.52
N GLY A 45 -4.06 -12.18 2.46
CA GLY A 45 -4.30 -13.61 2.37
C GLY A 45 -3.49 -14.41 3.40
N PRO A 46 -3.75 -15.73 3.52
CA PRO A 46 -2.94 -16.63 4.35
C PRO A 46 -1.47 -16.59 3.94
N ASP A 47 -0.59 -16.34 4.91
CA ASP A 47 0.86 -16.30 4.73
C ASP A 47 1.57 -16.60 6.06
N LEU A 48 2.90 -16.48 6.13
CA LEU A 48 3.70 -16.67 7.32
C LEU A 48 3.40 -15.60 8.39
N ASP A 49 3.43 -16.00 9.65
CA ASP A 49 3.25 -15.08 10.79
C ASP A 49 4.31 -13.98 10.87
N SER A 50 5.47 -14.19 10.23
CA SER A 50 6.52 -13.19 10.09
C SER A 50 6.15 -12.02 9.16
N VAL A 51 5.11 -12.15 8.35
CA VAL A 51 4.62 -11.10 7.44
C VAL A 51 3.66 -10.19 8.22
N LEU A 52 4.21 -9.17 8.86
CA LEU A 52 3.46 -8.28 9.75
C LEU A 52 2.78 -7.13 8.99
N VAL A 53 1.73 -6.56 9.60
CA VAL A 53 1.25 -5.23 9.23
C VAL A 53 2.34 -4.19 9.45
N ASN A 54 2.39 -3.17 8.59
CA ASN A 54 3.47 -2.18 8.61
C ASN A 54 3.07 -0.84 9.25
N ALA A 55 1.92 -0.79 9.92
CA ALA A 55 1.44 0.45 10.51
C ALA A 55 0.68 0.19 11.82
N PRO A 56 0.69 1.16 12.76
CA PRO A 56 -0.10 1.10 13.98
C PRO A 56 -1.60 0.98 13.70
N PRO A 57 -2.39 0.35 14.59
CA PRO A 57 -3.81 0.08 14.37
C PRO A 57 -4.65 1.31 14.01
N ALA A 58 -4.34 2.47 14.55
CA ALA A 58 -5.05 3.72 14.26
C ALA A 58 -4.96 4.18 12.79
N LEU A 59 -3.96 3.69 12.03
CA LEU A 59 -3.79 3.93 10.59
C LEU A 59 -4.33 2.79 9.72
N MET A 60 -4.78 1.70 10.34
CA MET A 60 -5.23 0.47 9.67
C MET A 60 -6.74 0.28 9.72
N SER A 61 -7.52 1.19 10.31
CA SER A 61 -8.97 1.10 10.31
C SER A 61 -9.53 1.25 8.89
N ILE A 62 -10.32 0.26 8.44
CA ILE A 62 -11.02 0.34 7.16
C ILE A 62 -12.29 1.19 7.23
N ARG A 63 -12.81 1.46 8.43
CA ARG A 63 -13.96 2.34 8.65
C ARG A 63 -13.53 3.80 8.62
N HIS A 64 -14.07 4.55 7.66
CA HIS A 64 -13.76 5.96 7.52
C HIS A 64 -14.20 6.75 8.76
N GLN A 65 -13.31 7.65 9.24
CA GLN A 65 -13.51 8.51 10.44
C GLN A 65 -13.56 7.76 11.79
N ASP A 66 -13.46 6.43 11.83
CA ASP A 66 -13.34 5.66 13.06
C ASP A 66 -11.97 4.98 13.13
N ARG A 67 -10.97 5.69 13.62
CA ARG A 67 -9.60 5.17 13.79
C ARG A 67 -9.51 4.07 14.85
N GLY A 68 -10.51 3.96 15.72
CA GLY A 68 -10.55 2.97 16.80
C GLY A 68 -11.13 1.64 16.38
N HIS A 69 -11.85 1.55 15.26
CA HIS A 69 -12.59 0.35 14.85
C HIS A 69 -11.71 -0.90 14.74
N TYR A 70 -10.54 -0.79 14.09
CA TYR A 70 -9.62 -1.93 14.01
C TYR A 70 -9.02 -2.30 15.37
N ALA A 71 -8.61 -1.31 16.17
CA ALA A 71 -8.07 -1.55 17.50
C ALA A 71 -9.10 -2.22 18.44
N ALA A 72 -10.37 -1.81 18.35
CA ALA A 72 -11.46 -2.42 19.10
C ALA A 72 -11.72 -3.88 18.68
N TRP A 73 -11.66 -4.19 17.37
CA TRP A 73 -11.78 -5.55 16.87
C TRP A 73 -10.61 -6.44 17.29
N LEU A 74 -9.38 -5.89 17.28
CA LEU A 74 -8.20 -6.60 17.76
C LEU A 74 -8.34 -7.04 19.20
N GLY A 75 -8.73 -6.12 20.12
CA GLY A 75 -8.91 -6.45 21.52
C GLY A 75 -7.78 -7.33 22.06
N GLU A 76 -8.14 -8.43 22.72
CA GLU A 76 -7.19 -9.41 23.28
C GLU A 76 -6.37 -10.16 22.18
N ARG A 77 -6.87 -10.26 20.94
CA ARG A 77 -6.14 -10.89 19.83
C ARG A 77 -4.82 -10.19 19.55
N GLY A 78 -4.78 -8.87 19.77
CA GLY A 78 -3.57 -8.06 19.58
C GLY A 78 -2.54 -8.21 20.69
N ALA A 79 -2.91 -8.69 21.87
CA ALA A 79 -2.05 -8.70 23.05
C ALA A 79 -0.76 -9.54 22.86
N ALA A 80 -0.87 -10.67 22.14
CA ALA A 80 0.27 -11.54 21.83
C ALA A 80 1.25 -10.95 20.79
N HIS A 81 0.90 -9.84 20.16
CA HIS A 81 1.64 -9.24 19.05
C HIS A 81 2.10 -7.80 19.34
N VAL A 82 2.13 -7.41 20.60
CA VAL A 82 2.59 -6.07 20.98
C VAL A 82 4.10 -5.97 20.75
N ASP A 83 4.52 -5.07 19.87
CA ASP A 83 5.92 -4.68 19.72
C ASP A 83 6.32 -3.87 20.94
N GLU A 84 7.32 -4.33 21.68
CA GLU A 84 7.77 -3.73 22.95
C GLU A 84 8.31 -2.31 22.76
N GLN A 85 9.00 -2.07 21.64
CA GLN A 85 9.56 -0.75 21.33
C GLN A 85 8.47 0.24 20.90
N LEU A 86 7.54 -0.20 20.06
CA LEU A 86 6.46 0.68 19.56
C LEU A 86 5.33 0.82 20.58
N GLY A 87 5.11 -0.17 21.44
CA GLY A 87 3.98 -0.22 22.37
C GLY A 87 2.63 -0.40 21.68
N GLN A 88 2.62 -0.99 20.47
CA GLN A 88 1.43 -1.18 19.64
C GLN A 88 1.37 -2.63 19.12
N PRO A 89 0.18 -3.21 18.95
CA PRO A 89 0.05 -4.52 18.34
C PRO A 89 0.38 -4.46 16.84
N LEU A 90 1.34 -5.29 16.44
CA LEU A 90 1.78 -5.47 15.06
C LEU A 90 1.56 -6.92 14.66
N VAL A 91 0.38 -7.20 14.19
CA VAL A 91 -0.09 -8.57 13.94
C VAL A 91 0.35 -9.10 12.57
N PRO A 92 0.35 -10.43 12.36
CA PRO A 92 0.44 -11.02 11.03
C PRO A 92 -0.61 -10.44 10.08
N ARG A 93 -0.24 -10.21 8.82
CA ARG A 93 -1.19 -9.68 7.81
C ARG A 93 -2.40 -10.58 7.60
N ALA A 94 -2.25 -11.89 7.78
CA ALA A 94 -3.36 -12.83 7.74
C ALA A 94 -4.43 -12.50 8.78
N LEU A 95 -4.04 -12.13 10.02
CA LEU A 95 -4.98 -11.71 11.06
C LEU A 95 -5.66 -10.37 10.72
N TYR A 96 -4.98 -9.45 10.05
CA TYR A 96 -5.64 -8.26 9.50
C TYR A 96 -6.64 -8.64 8.39
N GLY A 97 -6.35 -9.69 7.62
CA GLY A 97 -7.30 -10.28 6.68
C GLY A 97 -8.59 -10.76 7.35
N ASP A 98 -8.49 -11.38 8.54
CA ASP A 98 -9.66 -11.79 9.34
C ASP A 98 -10.51 -10.59 9.78
N TYR A 99 -9.87 -9.46 10.12
CA TYR A 99 -10.57 -8.21 10.39
C TYR A 99 -11.35 -7.69 9.17
N LEU A 100 -10.75 -7.72 8.00
CA LEU A 100 -11.41 -7.29 6.76
C LEU A 100 -12.60 -8.20 6.44
N GLU A 101 -12.43 -9.51 6.57
CA GLU A 101 -13.47 -10.52 6.36
C GLU A 101 -14.65 -10.32 7.33
N HIS A 102 -14.36 -10.20 8.62
CA HIS A 102 -15.38 -9.89 9.64
C HIS A 102 -16.13 -8.58 9.35
N THR A 103 -15.41 -7.53 8.94
CA THR A 103 -16.03 -6.24 8.62
C THR A 103 -16.95 -6.35 7.40
N ALA A 104 -16.51 -7.08 6.35
CA ALA A 104 -17.32 -7.33 5.16
C ALA A 104 -18.58 -8.14 5.49
N GLU A 105 -18.46 -9.22 6.26
CA GLU A 105 -19.58 -10.06 6.67
C GLU A 105 -20.60 -9.28 7.50
N THR A 106 -20.13 -8.46 8.43
CA THR A 106 -20.99 -7.57 9.23
C THR A 106 -21.72 -6.55 8.34
N ALA A 107 -21.01 -5.92 7.41
CA ALA A 107 -21.62 -4.99 6.47
C ALA A 107 -22.67 -5.67 5.57
N LEU A 108 -22.37 -6.87 5.06
CA LEU A 108 -23.29 -7.65 4.24
C LEU A 108 -24.54 -8.08 5.00
N ALA A 109 -24.40 -8.49 6.27
CA ALA A 109 -25.53 -8.81 7.13
C ALA A 109 -26.43 -7.58 7.34
N THR A 110 -25.85 -6.45 7.72
CA THR A 110 -26.56 -5.17 7.89
C THR A 110 -27.30 -4.74 6.61
N LEU A 111 -26.66 -4.86 5.46
CA LEU A 111 -27.30 -4.54 4.16
C LEU A 111 -28.49 -5.44 3.88
N ARG A 112 -28.35 -6.75 4.10
CA ARG A 112 -29.48 -7.72 3.90
C ARG A 112 -30.64 -7.43 4.86
N GLU A 113 -30.37 -7.14 6.13
CA GLU A 113 -31.40 -6.76 7.12
C GLU A 113 -32.15 -5.49 6.70
N ARG A 114 -31.49 -4.59 5.97
CA ARG A 114 -32.09 -3.38 5.39
C ARG A 114 -32.78 -3.63 4.04
N GLY A 115 -32.90 -4.89 3.60
CA GLY A 115 -33.63 -5.27 2.38
C GLY A 115 -32.78 -5.26 1.10
N TRP A 116 -31.45 -5.13 1.17
CA TRP A 116 -30.60 -5.27 0.00
C TRP A 116 -30.47 -6.70 -0.47
N HIS A 117 -30.55 -6.91 -1.79
CA HIS A 117 -30.24 -8.18 -2.43
C HIS A 117 -28.75 -8.28 -2.73
N VAL A 118 -28.00 -9.01 -1.91
CA VAL A 118 -26.54 -9.12 -2.06
C VAL A 118 -26.13 -10.46 -2.64
N ARG A 119 -25.37 -10.44 -3.72
CA ARG A 119 -24.75 -11.60 -4.38
C ARG A 119 -23.24 -11.46 -4.44
N VAL A 120 -22.50 -12.51 -4.15
CA VAL A 120 -21.05 -12.60 -4.37
C VAL A 120 -20.81 -13.68 -5.42
N LEU A 121 -20.14 -13.34 -6.51
CA LEU A 121 -19.95 -14.21 -7.66
C LEU A 121 -18.47 -14.50 -7.85
N ALA A 122 -18.12 -15.79 -7.92
CA ALA A 122 -16.77 -16.25 -8.28
C ALA A 122 -16.57 -16.05 -9.81
N ALA A 123 -16.40 -14.80 -10.24
CA ALA A 123 -16.31 -14.44 -11.64
C ALA A 123 -15.38 -13.24 -11.86
N ARG A 124 -14.63 -13.27 -12.95
CA ARG A 124 -13.81 -12.16 -13.43
C ARG A 124 -14.60 -11.32 -14.43
N VAL A 125 -14.73 -10.03 -14.19
CA VAL A 125 -15.27 -9.09 -15.17
C VAL A 125 -14.18 -8.69 -16.16
N THR A 126 -14.44 -8.88 -17.45
CA THR A 126 -13.47 -8.62 -18.53
C THR A 126 -13.85 -7.45 -19.41
N ALA A 127 -15.10 -7.00 -19.36
CA ALA A 127 -15.55 -5.85 -20.13
C ALA A 127 -16.73 -5.15 -19.44
N MET A 128 -16.88 -3.85 -19.74
CA MET A 128 -18.03 -3.05 -19.32
C MET A 128 -18.40 -2.07 -20.44
N ALA A 129 -19.69 -1.88 -20.65
CA ALA A 129 -20.23 -0.97 -21.66
C ALA A 129 -21.48 -0.25 -21.16
N ARG A 130 -21.85 0.86 -21.81
CA ARG A 130 -23.15 1.52 -21.62
C ARG A 130 -24.24 0.76 -22.37
N SER A 131 -25.41 0.64 -21.77
CA SER A 131 -26.63 0.15 -22.42
C SER A 131 -27.82 0.99 -21.92
N GLY A 132 -28.18 2.00 -22.65
CA GLY A 132 -29.14 3.02 -22.17
C GLY A 132 -28.61 3.71 -20.90
N ASP A 133 -29.43 3.70 -19.88
CA ASP A 133 -29.15 4.28 -18.55
C ASP A 133 -28.39 3.34 -17.63
N ARG A 134 -28.11 2.11 -18.06
CA ARG A 134 -27.42 1.10 -17.26
C ARG A 134 -26.01 0.81 -17.77
N LEU A 135 -25.22 0.21 -16.92
CA LEU A 135 -23.94 -0.39 -17.25
C LEU A 135 -24.13 -1.90 -17.42
N VAL A 136 -23.54 -2.47 -18.46
CA VAL A 136 -23.52 -3.91 -18.71
C VAL A 136 -22.09 -4.43 -18.50
N LEU A 137 -21.93 -5.30 -17.53
CA LEU A 137 -20.68 -5.99 -17.22
C LEU A 137 -20.71 -7.37 -17.90
N ARG A 138 -19.58 -7.76 -18.50
CA ARG A 138 -19.37 -9.09 -19.06
C ARG A 138 -18.31 -9.83 -18.27
N ALA A 139 -18.67 -10.98 -17.75
CA ALA A 139 -17.75 -11.89 -17.07
C ALA A 139 -16.97 -12.74 -18.09
N GLU A 140 -15.88 -13.35 -17.63
CA GLU A 140 -14.98 -14.21 -18.40
C GLU A 140 -15.71 -15.41 -19.03
N ASP A 141 -16.75 -15.95 -18.35
CA ASP A 141 -17.63 -17.04 -18.85
C ASP A 141 -18.67 -16.56 -19.88
N GLY A 142 -18.62 -15.29 -20.29
CA GLY A 142 -19.52 -14.69 -21.27
C GLY A 142 -20.85 -14.20 -20.71
N LYS A 143 -21.19 -14.48 -19.44
CA LYS A 143 -22.41 -13.97 -18.82
C LYS A 143 -22.40 -12.45 -18.71
N ARG A 144 -23.61 -11.88 -18.81
CA ARG A 144 -23.84 -10.43 -18.72
C ARG A 144 -24.62 -10.10 -17.45
N TYR A 145 -24.26 -8.99 -16.86
CA TYR A 145 -24.88 -8.46 -15.65
C TYR A 145 -25.13 -6.96 -15.85
N GLU A 146 -26.28 -6.51 -15.41
CA GLU A 146 -26.65 -5.09 -15.49
C GLU A 146 -26.55 -4.45 -14.12
N ALA A 147 -26.12 -3.19 -14.08
CA ALA A 147 -26.09 -2.36 -12.90
C ALA A 147 -26.35 -0.91 -13.22
N ASP A 148 -26.88 -0.17 -12.26
CA ASP A 148 -27.05 1.28 -12.36
C ASP A 148 -25.72 2.02 -12.10
N ARG A 149 -24.88 1.43 -11.23
CA ARG A 149 -23.54 1.94 -10.90
C ARG A 149 -22.53 0.80 -10.79
N ALA A 150 -21.27 1.13 -10.97
CA ALA A 150 -20.17 0.17 -10.78
C ALA A 150 -19.02 0.82 -10.03
N ALA A 151 -18.41 0.06 -9.11
CA ALA A 151 -17.18 0.42 -8.39
C ALA A 151 -16.07 -0.57 -8.73
N LEU A 152 -14.93 -0.07 -9.21
CA LEU A 152 -13.74 -0.86 -9.48
C LEU A 152 -12.85 -0.87 -8.23
N CYS A 153 -12.73 -2.05 -7.63
CA CYS A 153 -11.92 -2.35 -6.46
C CYS A 153 -10.80 -3.35 -6.80
N VAL A 154 -10.19 -3.21 -7.96
CA VAL A 154 -9.29 -4.21 -8.58
C VAL A 154 -7.87 -4.28 -8.00
N GLY A 155 -7.57 -3.43 -7.01
CA GLY A 155 -6.27 -3.42 -6.33
C GLY A 155 -5.17 -2.73 -7.12
N GLY A 156 -3.92 -3.06 -6.80
CA GLY A 156 -2.71 -2.49 -7.42
C GLY A 156 -2.15 -3.35 -8.54
N GLY A 157 -1.13 -2.84 -9.22
CA GLY A 157 -0.48 -3.50 -10.35
C GLY A 157 0.18 -4.84 -10.04
N THR A 158 0.60 -5.53 -11.07
CA THR A 158 1.35 -6.80 -10.98
C THR A 158 2.86 -6.50 -10.95
N PRO A 159 3.66 -7.20 -10.12
CA PRO A 159 5.11 -7.07 -10.13
C PRO A 159 5.71 -7.34 -11.52
N GLN A 160 6.60 -6.45 -11.97
CA GLN A 160 7.20 -6.53 -13.30
C GLN A 160 8.57 -7.21 -13.24
N ASP A 161 8.88 -8.02 -14.24
CA ASP A 161 10.21 -8.56 -14.46
C ASP A 161 11.09 -7.54 -15.20
N HIS A 162 11.87 -6.79 -14.45
CA HIS A 162 12.71 -5.72 -14.98
C HIS A 162 13.98 -6.22 -15.69
N TYR A 163 14.32 -7.50 -15.53
CA TYR A 163 15.60 -8.06 -16.02
C TYR A 163 15.41 -9.24 -16.96
N GLY A 164 14.16 -9.62 -17.32
CA GLY A 164 13.87 -10.72 -18.23
C GLY A 164 14.21 -12.09 -17.65
N LEU A 165 14.00 -12.29 -16.35
CA LEU A 165 14.39 -13.51 -15.63
C LEU A 165 13.27 -14.53 -15.47
N ARG A 166 12.07 -14.27 -15.95
CA ARG A 166 10.85 -15.05 -15.67
C ARG A 166 10.99 -16.54 -15.99
N GLU A 167 11.74 -16.88 -17.05
CA GLU A 167 11.95 -18.26 -17.49
C GLU A 167 13.16 -18.94 -16.80
N ALA A 168 13.93 -18.20 -16.02
CA ALA A 168 15.10 -18.72 -15.35
C ALA A 168 14.72 -19.50 -14.08
N SER A 169 15.24 -20.73 -13.94
CA SER A 169 15.07 -21.53 -12.72
C SER A 169 15.71 -20.82 -11.52
N GLY A 170 14.99 -20.74 -10.40
CA GLY A 170 15.44 -20.02 -9.21
C GLY A 170 15.02 -18.54 -9.18
N PHE A 171 14.35 -18.01 -10.22
CA PHE A 171 13.75 -16.69 -10.19
C PHE A 171 12.32 -16.71 -9.65
N VAL A 172 12.01 -15.81 -8.71
CA VAL A 172 10.68 -15.60 -8.14
C VAL A 172 10.17 -14.24 -8.59
N ALA A 173 9.19 -14.23 -9.49
CA ALA A 173 8.64 -13.00 -10.07
C ALA A 173 7.75 -12.22 -9.09
N ASP A 174 7.00 -12.90 -8.22
CA ASP A 174 6.16 -12.35 -7.15
C ASP A 174 6.42 -13.14 -5.86
N PRO A 175 6.88 -12.50 -4.78
CA PRO A 175 7.24 -13.20 -3.55
C PRO A 175 6.03 -13.71 -2.77
N TYR A 176 4.84 -13.12 -2.92
CA TYR A 176 3.68 -13.49 -2.12
C TYR A 176 2.81 -14.59 -2.74
N PRO A 177 2.27 -15.52 -1.94
CA PRO A 177 2.50 -15.66 -0.49
C PRO A 177 3.89 -16.23 -0.20
N LEU A 178 4.58 -15.65 0.79
CA LEU A 178 5.92 -16.06 1.20
C LEU A 178 5.97 -17.49 1.74
N ALA A 179 4.90 -17.95 2.37
CA ALA A 179 4.76 -19.33 2.84
C ALA A 179 5.09 -20.33 1.72
N ARG A 180 4.50 -20.14 0.53
CA ARG A 180 4.70 -21.02 -0.64
C ARG A 180 6.03 -20.76 -1.34
N THR A 181 6.42 -19.49 -1.44
CA THR A 181 7.62 -19.09 -2.17
C THR A 181 8.89 -19.59 -1.49
N LEU A 182 8.97 -19.39 -0.16
CA LEU A 182 10.19 -19.73 0.59
C LEU A 182 10.35 -21.23 0.85
N GLU A 183 9.33 -22.06 0.64
CA GLU A 183 9.47 -23.52 0.64
C GLU A 183 10.46 -24.02 -0.43
N ARG A 184 10.62 -23.25 -1.50
CA ARG A 184 11.47 -23.61 -2.64
C ARG A 184 12.87 -23.01 -2.57
N VAL A 185 13.16 -22.23 -1.53
CA VAL A 185 14.47 -21.59 -1.31
C VAL A 185 15.31 -22.50 -0.41
N PRO A 186 16.42 -23.10 -0.90
CA PRO A 186 17.28 -23.92 -0.06
C PRO A 186 17.89 -23.09 1.08
N ALA A 187 18.00 -23.70 2.27
CA ALA A 187 18.43 -23.00 3.49
C ALA A 187 19.83 -22.37 3.41
N GLU A 188 20.72 -22.95 2.62
CA GLU A 188 22.12 -22.51 2.50
C GLU A 188 22.38 -21.71 1.19
N SER A 189 21.34 -21.49 0.37
CA SER A 189 21.51 -20.81 -0.92
C SER A 189 21.86 -19.35 -0.76
N THR A 190 22.64 -18.81 -1.68
CA THR A 190 22.87 -17.36 -1.79
C THR A 190 21.65 -16.71 -2.45
N VAL A 191 20.98 -15.81 -1.72
CA VAL A 191 19.74 -15.15 -2.17
C VAL A 191 20.01 -13.68 -2.51
N ALA A 192 19.65 -13.26 -3.72
CA ALA A 192 19.54 -11.87 -4.09
C ALA A 192 18.06 -11.43 -4.09
N VAL A 193 17.74 -10.38 -3.35
CA VAL A 193 16.39 -9.79 -3.29
C VAL A 193 16.39 -8.47 -4.04
N ILE A 194 15.64 -8.40 -5.15
CA ILE A 194 15.52 -7.18 -5.95
C ILE A 194 14.58 -6.21 -5.22
N GLY A 195 15.12 -5.08 -4.81
CA GLY A 195 14.42 -4.07 -4.02
C GLY A 195 14.96 -3.95 -2.59
N SER A 196 14.65 -2.84 -1.94
CA SER A 196 15.02 -2.56 -0.54
C SER A 196 13.87 -1.91 0.24
N GLY A 197 12.62 -2.05 -0.26
CA GLY A 197 11.41 -1.58 0.39
C GLY A 197 10.81 -2.59 1.35
N LEU A 198 9.59 -2.34 1.83
CA LEU A 198 8.90 -3.20 2.82
C LEU A 198 8.72 -4.65 2.35
N THR A 199 8.45 -4.88 1.05
CA THR A 199 8.38 -6.25 0.51
C THR A 199 9.71 -7.00 0.64
N ALA A 200 10.83 -6.31 0.41
CA ALA A 200 12.15 -6.91 0.62
C ALA A 200 12.44 -7.19 2.10
N VAL A 201 11.97 -6.31 2.99
CA VAL A 201 12.02 -6.53 4.44
C VAL A 201 11.24 -7.78 4.82
N ASP A 202 9.99 -7.94 4.32
CA ASP A 202 9.17 -9.14 4.56
C ASP A 202 9.90 -10.42 4.12
N VAL A 203 10.54 -10.41 2.95
CA VAL A 203 11.33 -11.56 2.44
C VAL A 203 12.46 -11.88 3.38
N VAL A 204 13.29 -10.90 3.78
CA VAL A 204 14.45 -11.11 4.66
C VAL A 204 14.03 -11.64 6.03
N VAL A 205 13.03 -11.00 6.65
CA VAL A 205 12.52 -11.42 7.97
C VAL A 205 11.95 -12.83 7.93
N SER A 206 11.25 -13.17 6.84
CA SER A 206 10.66 -14.52 6.68
C SER A 206 11.70 -15.58 6.36
N LEU A 207 12.76 -15.27 5.61
CA LEU A 207 13.92 -16.16 5.43
C LEU A 207 14.58 -16.44 6.78
N ALA A 208 14.84 -15.39 7.59
CA ALA A 208 15.42 -15.54 8.93
C ALA A 208 14.53 -16.37 9.86
N ALA A 209 13.22 -16.12 9.87
CA ALA A 209 12.27 -16.88 10.69
C ALA A 209 12.21 -18.38 10.30
N ARG A 210 12.51 -18.72 9.04
CA ARG A 210 12.61 -20.11 8.57
C ARG A 210 13.99 -20.74 8.78
N GLY A 211 14.92 -20.03 9.40
CA GLY A 211 16.27 -20.55 9.67
C GLY A 211 17.20 -20.56 8.44
N HIS A 212 16.96 -19.68 7.45
CA HIS A 212 17.89 -19.56 6.33
C HIS A 212 19.27 -19.12 6.80
N ALA A 213 20.30 -19.85 6.40
CA ALA A 213 21.69 -19.67 6.87
C ALA A 213 22.60 -19.08 5.78
N GLY A 214 22.21 -19.17 4.50
CA GLY A 214 22.97 -18.62 3.39
C GLY A 214 23.02 -17.09 3.36
N PRO A 215 23.94 -16.49 2.58
CA PRO A 215 24.01 -15.03 2.39
C PRO A 215 22.78 -14.46 1.72
N ILE A 216 22.33 -13.29 2.18
CA ILE A 216 21.21 -12.53 1.60
C ILE A 216 21.73 -11.16 1.17
N THR A 217 21.44 -10.74 -0.07
CA THR A 217 21.80 -9.40 -0.55
C THR A 217 20.57 -8.68 -1.07
N LEU A 218 20.23 -7.53 -0.46
CA LEU A 218 19.26 -6.61 -1.04
C LEU A 218 19.91 -5.82 -2.17
N VAL A 219 19.38 -5.91 -3.38
CA VAL A 219 19.91 -5.19 -4.54
C VAL A 219 18.92 -4.13 -5.01
N SER A 220 19.34 -2.88 -5.04
CA SER A 220 18.47 -1.79 -5.47
C SER A 220 19.23 -0.62 -6.09
N ARG A 221 18.52 0.32 -6.69
CA ARG A 221 19.13 1.51 -7.30
C ARG A 221 19.80 2.42 -6.29
N SER A 222 19.29 2.51 -5.08
CA SER A 222 19.76 3.50 -4.08
C SER A 222 20.23 2.89 -2.76
N GLY A 223 20.04 1.58 -2.51
CA GLY A 223 20.32 0.98 -1.20
C GLY A 223 19.44 1.50 -0.05
N LEU A 224 18.42 2.32 -0.35
CA LEU A 224 17.61 2.99 0.67
C LEU A 224 16.61 2.01 1.29
N LEU A 225 16.82 1.69 2.58
CA LEU A 225 15.86 0.93 3.40
C LEU A 225 14.71 1.83 3.86
N PRO A 226 13.52 1.29 4.18
CA PRO A 226 12.48 2.04 4.87
C PRO A 226 12.98 2.64 6.19
N HIS A 227 12.46 3.79 6.60
CA HIS A 227 12.68 4.32 7.95
C HIS A 227 12.07 3.37 9.00
N VAL A 228 12.42 3.58 10.26
CA VAL A 228 11.82 2.85 11.38
C VAL A 228 10.73 3.70 12.02
N TRP A 229 9.58 3.09 12.37
CA TRP A 229 8.55 3.75 13.15
C TRP A 229 9.10 4.23 14.49
N GLN A 230 8.70 5.43 14.89
CA GLN A 230 8.92 5.92 16.25
C GLN A 230 7.70 5.61 17.12
N ARG A 231 7.92 5.40 18.41
CA ARG A 231 6.83 5.23 19.38
C ARG A 231 5.84 6.40 19.27
N PRO A 232 4.53 6.13 19.13
CA PRO A 232 3.54 7.20 19.09
C PRO A 232 3.59 8.09 20.32
N LEU A 233 3.40 9.39 20.12
CA LEU A 233 3.25 10.37 21.18
C LEU A 233 1.81 10.91 21.16
N ASP A 234 1.35 11.45 22.29
CA ASP A 234 0.09 12.18 22.33
C ASP A 234 0.28 13.59 21.73
N HIS A 235 0.64 13.61 20.44
CA HIS A 235 0.78 14.82 19.64
C HIS A 235 -0.23 14.78 18.50
N ARG A 236 -1.05 15.84 18.42
CA ARG A 236 -1.99 16.04 17.32
C ARG A 236 -1.52 17.21 16.47
N PRO A 237 -1.25 17.00 15.17
CA PRO A 237 -0.86 18.08 14.28
C PRO A 237 -1.89 19.21 14.28
N ARG A 238 -1.43 20.46 14.46
CA ARG A 238 -2.23 21.68 14.48
C ARG A 238 -2.06 22.55 13.26
N GLN A 239 -0.90 22.45 12.62
CA GLN A 239 -0.56 23.22 11.41
C GLN A 239 -0.65 22.34 10.16
N VAL A 240 -0.23 21.08 10.21
CA VAL A 240 -0.33 20.16 9.08
C VAL A 240 -1.68 19.47 9.11
N THR A 241 -2.75 20.20 8.76
CA THR A 241 -4.14 19.70 8.75
C THR A 241 -4.80 19.94 7.40
N ALA A 242 -5.88 19.18 7.12
CA ALA A 242 -6.66 19.36 5.90
C ALA A 242 -7.26 20.77 5.78
N GLU A 243 -7.69 21.37 6.89
CA GLU A 243 -8.25 22.71 6.94
C GLU A 243 -7.23 23.78 6.55
N ARG A 244 -5.97 23.64 7.04
CA ARG A 244 -4.87 24.54 6.70
C ARG A 244 -4.47 24.40 5.23
N VAL A 245 -4.42 23.17 4.71
CA VAL A 245 -4.19 22.92 3.30
C VAL A 245 -5.30 23.51 2.43
N ALA A 246 -6.56 23.37 2.83
CA ALA A 246 -7.69 24.01 2.17
C ALA A 246 -7.60 25.54 2.20
N ALA A 247 -7.13 26.13 3.31
CA ALA A 247 -6.91 27.58 3.41
C ALA A 247 -5.85 28.07 2.42
N LEU A 248 -4.71 27.36 2.31
CA LEU A 248 -3.67 27.67 1.30
C LEU A 248 -4.25 27.65 -0.12
N HIS A 249 -5.10 26.65 -0.42
CA HIS A 249 -5.72 26.56 -1.74
C HIS A 249 -6.68 27.71 -2.03
N ARG A 250 -7.52 28.10 -1.05
CA ARG A 250 -8.44 29.24 -1.20
C ARG A 250 -7.72 30.56 -1.39
N GLU A 251 -6.59 30.74 -0.68
CA GLU A 251 -5.82 31.99 -0.72
C GLU A 251 -5.02 32.15 -2.04
N HIS A 252 -4.47 31.07 -2.57
CA HIS A 252 -3.51 31.13 -3.67
C HIS A 252 -3.97 30.43 -4.96
N GLY A 253 -5.16 29.83 -4.98
CA GLY A 253 -5.71 29.06 -6.12
C GLY A 253 -5.06 27.68 -6.30
N ALA A 254 -3.90 27.43 -5.69
CA ALA A 254 -3.20 26.15 -5.69
C ALA A 254 -2.39 25.96 -4.40
N VAL A 255 -2.12 24.73 -4.02
CA VAL A 255 -1.18 24.40 -2.95
C VAL A 255 0.21 24.25 -3.57
N THR A 256 1.23 24.80 -2.93
CA THR A 256 2.63 24.64 -3.33
C THR A 256 3.40 23.80 -2.32
N LEU A 257 4.51 23.19 -2.75
CA LEU A 257 5.39 22.44 -1.85
C LEU A 257 5.97 23.38 -0.76
N ASP A 258 6.34 24.60 -1.12
CA ASP A 258 6.83 25.60 -0.16
C ASP A 258 5.73 25.99 0.86
N GLY A 259 4.46 26.00 0.44
CA GLY A 259 3.31 26.17 1.35
C GLY A 259 3.22 25.04 2.37
N LEU A 260 3.34 23.78 1.92
CA LEU A 260 3.33 22.62 2.80
C LEU A 260 4.53 22.61 3.75
N ILE A 261 5.73 22.98 3.25
CA ILE A 261 6.93 23.11 4.08
C ILE A 261 6.75 24.19 5.15
N ARG A 262 6.09 25.32 4.84
CA ARG A 262 5.78 26.34 5.86
C ARG A 262 4.86 25.81 6.95
N LEU A 263 3.84 25.00 6.61
CA LEU A 263 2.99 24.36 7.62
C LEU A 263 3.78 23.40 8.51
N LEU A 264 4.68 22.60 7.92
CA LEU A 264 5.54 21.69 8.68
C LEU A 264 6.51 22.47 9.60
N ARG A 265 7.14 23.53 9.10
CA ARG A 265 7.99 24.41 9.94
C ARG A 265 7.23 24.98 11.12
N ALA A 266 6.00 25.44 10.89
CA ALA A 266 5.16 25.97 11.96
C ALA A 266 4.78 24.89 12.97
N GLU A 267 4.56 23.66 12.52
CA GLU A 267 4.28 22.52 13.42
C GLU A 267 5.49 22.21 14.31
N LEU A 268 6.68 22.09 13.73
CA LEU A 268 7.92 21.80 14.46
C LEU A 268 8.24 22.92 15.46
N ALA A 269 8.07 24.17 15.07
CA ALA A 269 8.29 25.33 15.95
C ALA A 269 7.37 25.31 17.19
N LEU A 270 6.15 24.78 17.10
CA LEU A 270 5.25 24.59 18.27
C LEU A 270 5.81 23.59 19.29
N ALA A 271 6.66 22.64 18.84
CA ALA A 271 7.35 21.69 19.70
C ALA A 271 8.76 22.14 20.09
N GLY A 272 9.20 23.33 19.65
CA GLY A 272 10.54 23.82 19.89
C GLY A 272 11.63 23.15 19.02
N GLU A 273 11.25 22.50 17.92
CA GLU A 273 12.18 21.82 17.00
C GLU A 273 12.61 22.74 15.85
N ASP A 274 13.88 22.64 15.46
CA ASP A 274 14.41 23.34 14.30
C ASP A 274 14.14 22.54 13.01
N PHE A 275 13.58 23.22 12.02
CA PHE A 275 13.31 22.60 10.72
C PHE A 275 14.60 22.30 9.94
N GLY A 276 15.67 23.06 10.12
CA GLY A 276 16.95 22.86 9.44
C GLY A 276 17.59 21.54 9.85
N ASP A 277 17.61 21.25 11.15
CA ASP A 277 18.13 20.00 11.71
C ASP A 277 17.31 18.80 11.22
N PHE A 278 15.98 18.93 11.25
CA PHE A 278 15.07 17.90 10.72
C PHE A 278 15.29 17.65 9.22
N ALA A 279 15.41 18.71 8.40
CA ALA A 279 15.65 18.58 6.97
C ALA A 279 17.03 17.98 6.67
N ALA A 280 18.06 18.33 7.45
CA ALA A 280 19.39 17.76 7.33
C ALA A 280 19.39 16.25 7.62
N ASP A 281 18.68 15.79 8.66
CA ASP A 281 18.51 14.36 8.95
C ASP A 281 17.83 13.60 7.81
N LEU A 282 16.79 14.19 7.20
CA LEU A 282 16.12 13.60 6.05
C LEU A 282 17.02 13.48 4.81
N LEU A 283 17.81 14.51 4.53
CA LEU A 283 18.71 14.53 3.37
C LEU A 283 19.88 13.57 3.56
N ALA A 284 20.43 13.47 4.78
CA ALA A 284 21.49 12.55 5.11
C ALA A 284 21.08 11.09 4.87
N ALA A 285 19.81 10.75 5.05
CA ALA A 285 19.31 9.40 4.82
C ALA A 285 19.53 8.84 3.40
N GLY A 286 19.73 9.72 2.41
CA GLY A 286 19.99 9.34 1.01
C GLY A 286 21.44 8.94 0.73
N VAL A 287 22.40 9.32 1.61
CA VAL A 287 23.85 9.14 1.40
C VAL A 287 24.54 8.35 2.53
N GLU A 288 23.86 8.14 3.65
CA GLU A 288 24.37 7.41 4.81
C GLU A 288 24.42 5.89 4.53
N GLU A 289 25.45 5.23 5.06
CA GLU A 289 25.59 3.78 4.97
C GLU A 289 24.37 3.09 5.61
N PRO A 290 23.73 2.09 4.94
CA PRO A 290 22.44 1.52 5.35
C PRO A 290 22.42 0.95 6.76
N ALA A 291 23.48 0.22 7.22
CA ALA A 291 23.51 -0.38 8.55
C ALA A 291 23.69 0.68 9.65
N GLY A 292 24.54 1.67 9.42
CA GLY A 292 24.74 2.80 10.35
C GLY A 292 23.45 3.60 10.53
N ARG A 293 22.75 3.88 9.43
CA ARG A 293 21.46 4.55 9.47
C ARG A 293 20.40 3.75 10.21
N LEU A 294 20.27 2.44 9.91
CA LEU A 294 19.29 1.58 10.57
C LEU A 294 19.53 1.51 12.07
N ARG A 295 20.79 1.38 12.49
CA ARG A 295 21.18 1.39 13.91
C ARG A 295 20.78 2.69 14.61
N ARG A 296 21.05 3.85 13.98
CA ARG A 296 20.67 5.15 14.50
C ARG A 296 19.15 5.30 14.60
N GLN A 297 18.40 4.83 13.62
CA GLN A 297 16.94 4.91 13.62
C GLN A 297 16.29 3.98 14.65
N LEU A 298 16.85 2.79 14.88
CA LEU A 298 16.42 1.89 15.96
C LEU A 298 16.66 2.53 17.34
N ALA A 299 17.83 3.14 17.55
CA ALA A 299 18.13 3.84 18.79
C ALA A 299 17.21 5.06 19.04
N ALA A 300 16.63 5.63 17.96
CA ALA A 300 15.75 6.79 18.01
C ALA A 300 14.24 6.45 18.03
N VAL A 301 13.86 5.19 18.29
CA VAL A 301 12.43 4.81 18.37
C VAL A 301 11.70 5.56 19.48
N ASP A 302 12.34 5.75 20.63
CA ASP A 302 11.80 6.49 21.78
C ASP A 302 12.16 7.99 21.79
N ASP A 303 12.86 8.50 20.76
CA ASP A 303 13.17 9.93 20.64
C ASP A 303 11.88 10.74 20.66
N LEU A 304 11.88 11.87 21.36
CA LEU A 304 10.70 12.74 21.52
C LEU A 304 10.48 13.69 20.34
N ALA A 305 11.42 13.81 19.41
CA ALA A 305 11.29 14.65 18.22
C ALA A 305 10.05 14.28 17.40
N ILE A 306 9.22 15.30 17.08
CA ILE A 306 7.93 15.08 16.40
C ILE A 306 8.02 15.05 14.88
N GLY A 307 9.08 15.57 14.30
CA GLY A 307 9.16 15.83 12.86
C GLY A 307 8.84 14.59 12.00
N ARG A 308 9.49 13.45 12.26
CA ARG A 308 9.22 12.21 11.54
C ARG A 308 7.81 11.67 11.80
N ARG A 309 7.31 11.76 13.05
CA ARG A 309 5.95 11.32 13.42
C ARG A 309 4.89 12.12 12.68
N VAL A 310 5.04 13.45 12.64
CA VAL A 310 4.13 14.32 11.89
C VAL A 310 4.11 13.93 10.41
N LEU A 311 5.26 13.72 9.77
CA LEU A 311 5.30 13.29 8.38
C LEU A 311 4.70 11.91 8.16
N GLN A 312 5.01 10.94 9.01
CA GLN A 312 4.48 9.57 8.90
C GLN A 312 2.96 9.55 9.04
N GLU A 313 2.40 10.25 10.02
CA GLU A 313 0.95 10.34 10.21
C GLU A 313 0.28 11.13 9.08
N THR A 314 0.77 12.32 8.78
CA THR A 314 0.11 13.23 7.86
C THR A 314 0.25 12.80 6.40
N ALA A 315 1.27 12.03 6.04
CA ALA A 315 1.40 11.43 4.71
C ALA A 315 0.19 10.57 4.34
N HIS A 316 -0.42 9.87 5.31
CA HIS A 316 -1.58 9.02 5.09
C HIS A 316 -2.92 9.72 5.34
N THR A 317 -2.95 10.74 6.16
CA THR A 317 -4.20 11.40 6.58
C THR A 317 -4.48 12.70 5.82
N VAL A 318 -3.48 13.56 5.65
CA VAL A 318 -3.56 14.85 4.97
C VAL A 318 -2.97 14.79 3.56
N GLY A 319 -1.94 13.96 3.37
CA GLY A 319 -1.20 13.83 2.12
C GLY A 319 -2.07 13.56 0.89
N PRO A 320 -3.04 12.64 0.91
CA PRO A 320 -3.94 12.39 -0.22
C PRO A 320 -4.73 13.64 -0.66
N TYR A 321 -5.17 14.43 0.30
CA TYR A 321 -5.89 15.68 0.05
C TYR A 321 -4.94 16.76 -0.49
N ALA A 322 -3.81 16.97 0.15
CA ALA A 322 -2.79 17.93 -0.26
C ALA A 322 -2.29 17.64 -1.68
N TRP A 323 -2.06 16.37 -2.02
CA TRP A 323 -1.61 15.95 -3.35
C TRP A 323 -2.57 16.37 -4.47
N ARG A 324 -3.88 16.24 -4.25
CA ARG A 324 -4.89 16.66 -5.25
C ARG A 324 -4.88 18.15 -5.52
N LEU A 325 -4.52 18.95 -4.53
CA LEU A 325 -4.48 20.41 -4.61
C LEU A 325 -3.09 20.96 -5.00
N LEU A 326 -2.06 20.09 -4.95
CA LEU A 326 -0.68 20.50 -5.23
C LEU A 326 -0.50 20.89 -6.70
N ALA A 327 0.20 21.99 -6.92
CA ALA A 327 0.56 22.47 -8.26
C ALA A 327 1.38 21.44 -9.03
N GLU A 328 1.14 21.28 -10.34
CA GLU A 328 1.80 20.24 -11.15
C GLU A 328 3.33 20.33 -11.16
N PRO A 329 3.98 21.53 -11.21
CA PRO A 329 5.43 21.62 -11.09
C PRO A 329 5.97 21.00 -9.79
N ASP A 330 5.25 21.17 -8.68
CA ASP A 330 5.64 20.63 -7.38
C ASP A 330 5.36 19.12 -7.27
N ARG A 331 4.31 18.61 -7.93
CA ARG A 331 4.13 17.15 -8.07
C ARG A 331 5.32 16.53 -8.80
N VAL A 332 5.79 17.15 -9.88
CA VAL A 332 6.98 16.70 -10.62
C VAL A 332 8.22 16.71 -9.72
N ARG A 333 8.42 17.76 -8.91
CA ARG A 333 9.53 17.84 -7.94
C ARG A 333 9.47 16.69 -6.94
N LEU A 334 8.31 16.43 -6.31
CA LEU A 334 8.13 15.34 -5.33
C LEU A 334 8.35 13.96 -5.95
N ARG A 335 7.90 13.73 -7.20
CA ARG A 335 8.13 12.45 -7.88
C ARG A 335 9.62 12.12 -8.04
N ARG A 336 10.50 13.10 -8.17
CA ARG A 336 11.95 12.88 -8.22
C ARG A 336 12.51 12.33 -6.90
N HIS A 337 11.86 12.64 -5.78
CA HIS A 337 12.21 12.18 -4.43
C HIS A 337 11.32 11.04 -3.93
N PHE A 338 10.62 10.36 -4.85
CA PHE A 338 9.62 9.33 -4.51
C PHE A 338 10.16 8.27 -3.55
N ARG A 339 11.39 7.77 -3.78
CA ARG A 339 11.98 6.73 -2.92
C ARG A 339 12.22 7.22 -1.49
N LEU A 340 12.75 8.42 -1.34
CA LEU A 340 12.95 9.01 -0.01
C LEU A 340 11.60 9.26 0.68
N ALA A 341 10.65 9.86 -0.04
CA ALA A 341 9.32 10.14 0.50
C ALA A 341 8.59 8.86 0.94
N THR A 342 8.64 7.79 0.12
CA THR A 342 8.02 6.51 0.48
C THR A 342 8.74 5.79 1.61
N SER A 343 10.07 5.90 1.71
CA SER A 343 10.82 5.32 2.83
C SER A 343 10.44 5.95 4.17
N LEU A 344 10.10 7.25 4.16
CA LEU A 344 9.62 7.99 5.33
C LEU A 344 8.17 7.68 5.66
N ALA A 345 7.30 7.74 4.65
CA ALA A 345 5.87 7.61 4.84
C ALA A 345 5.39 6.17 5.03
N SER A 346 6.20 5.19 4.63
CA SER A 346 5.93 3.76 4.82
C SER A 346 7.12 3.12 5.54
N PRO A 347 7.34 3.47 6.83
CA PRO A 347 8.44 2.94 7.61
C PRO A 347 8.23 1.47 7.96
N MET A 348 9.32 0.77 8.28
CA MET A 348 9.27 -0.57 8.83
C MET A 348 9.01 -0.55 10.33
N VAL A 349 8.45 -1.62 10.83
CA VAL A 349 8.21 -1.82 12.27
C VAL A 349 9.52 -2.15 13.00
N PRO A 350 9.69 -1.71 14.26
CA PRO A 350 10.96 -1.90 15.00
C PRO A 350 11.40 -3.36 15.10
N VAL A 351 10.48 -4.29 15.31
CA VAL A 351 10.80 -5.73 15.38
C VAL A 351 11.45 -6.23 14.08
N ASN A 352 10.97 -5.82 12.92
CA ASN A 352 11.56 -6.18 11.63
C ASN A 352 12.93 -5.51 11.45
N ALA A 353 13.04 -4.22 11.84
CA ALA A 353 14.30 -3.49 11.79
C ALA A 353 15.38 -4.14 12.67
N ALA A 354 15.03 -4.66 13.85
CA ALA A 354 15.92 -5.39 14.73
C ALA A 354 16.41 -6.72 14.10
N VAL A 355 15.54 -7.43 13.38
CA VAL A 355 15.94 -8.62 12.62
C VAL A 355 16.96 -8.27 11.54
N LEU A 356 16.68 -7.24 10.73
CA LEU A 356 17.60 -6.78 9.69
C LEU A 356 18.96 -6.36 10.30
N MET A 357 18.93 -5.60 11.41
CA MET A 357 20.16 -5.15 12.07
C MET A 357 21.03 -6.32 12.53
N ARG A 358 20.44 -7.33 13.18
CA ARG A 358 21.13 -8.54 13.58
C ARG A 358 21.79 -9.26 12.39
N LEU A 359 21.09 -9.37 11.25
CA LEU A 359 21.61 -10.01 10.05
C LEU A 359 22.72 -9.17 9.39
N LEU A 360 22.63 -7.84 9.44
CA LEU A 360 23.69 -6.93 8.98
C LEU A 360 24.92 -7.05 9.85
N ASP A 361 24.76 -7.07 11.18
CA ASP A 361 25.87 -7.20 12.14
C ASP A 361 26.59 -8.56 12.05
N SER A 362 25.86 -9.63 11.73
CA SER A 362 26.46 -10.96 11.50
C SER A 362 27.12 -11.11 10.11
N GLY A 363 26.90 -10.18 9.19
CA GLY A 363 27.34 -10.26 7.80
C GLY A 363 26.51 -11.20 6.94
N GLN A 364 25.42 -11.78 7.43
CA GLN A 364 24.50 -12.60 6.64
C GLN A 364 23.67 -11.78 5.65
N LEU A 365 23.29 -10.54 6.03
CA LEU A 365 22.61 -9.59 5.16
C LEU A 365 23.57 -8.52 4.68
N SER A 366 23.49 -8.18 3.40
CA SER A 366 24.16 -7.02 2.81
C SER A 366 23.18 -6.20 1.96
N VAL A 367 23.52 -4.93 1.74
CA VAL A 367 22.72 -4.01 0.90
C VAL A 367 23.63 -3.45 -0.19
N ALA A 368 23.35 -3.81 -1.45
CA ALA A 368 24.09 -3.33 -2.62
C ALA A 368 23.26 -2.29 -3.39
N ALA A 369 23.85 -1.11 -3.58
CA ALA A 369 23.28 -0.04 -4.37
C ALA A 369 23.72 -0.09 -5.84
N GLY A 370 23.08 0.71 -6.70
CA GLY A 370 23.49 0.91 -8.08
C GLY A 370 23.29 -0.33 -8.96
N ILE A 371 22.22 -1.10 -8.74
CA ILE A 371 21.91 -2.27 -9.60
C ILE A 371 21.81 -1.85 -11.08
N ARG A 372 22.62 -2.47 -11.93
CA ARG A 372 22.71 -2.21 -13.38
C ARG A 372 22.08 -3.32 -14.21
N GLY A 373 22.01 -4.53 -13.68
CA GLY A 373 21.44 -5.69 -14.35
C GLY A 373 21.59 -6.96 -13.54
N ILE A 374 20.84 -7.98 -13.93
CA ILE A 374 20.98 -9.34 -13.42
C ILE A 374 20.96 -10.26 -14.63
N GLU A 375 21.99 -11.07 -14.80
CA GLU A 375 22.08 -12.06 -15.87
C GLU A 375 21.79 -13.45 -15.30
N ALA A 376 20.96 -14.23 -16.00
CA ALA A 376 20.81 -15.66 -15.72
C ALA A 376 21.96 -16.39 -16.38
N ALA A 377 22.72 -17.17 -15.61
CA ALA A 377 23.79 -18.05 -16.07
C ALA A 377 23.41 -19.52 -15.78
N GLN A 378 24.28 -20.49 -16.17
CA GLN A 378 24.01 -21.91 -15.92
C GLN A 378 23.85 -22.17 -14.39
N GLY A 379 22.58 -22.35 -13.93
CA GLY A 379 22.25 -22.71 -12.57
C GLY A 379 22.46 -21.61 -11.52
N CYS A 380 22.64 -20.34 -11.91
CA CYS A 380 22.79 -19.21 -11.00
C CYS A 380 22.42 -17.88 -11.66
N PHE A 381 22.49 -16.81 -10.91
CA PHE A 381 22.31 -15.43 -11.36
C PHE A 381 23.56 -14.61 -11.04
N LEU A 382 23.81 -13.58 -11.84
CA LEU A 382 24.93 -12.66 -11.71
C LEU A 382 24.41 -11.22 -11.58
N PRO A 383 24.02 -10.77 -10.38
CA PRO A 383 23.69 -9.36 -10.13
C PRO A 383 24.93 -8.49 -10.32
N ARG A 384 24.77 -7.35 -11.02
CA ARG A 384 25.80 -6.32 -11.23
C ARG A 384 25.37 -5.02 -10.57
N CYS A 385 26.14 -4.59 -9.58
CA CYS A 385 25.94 -3.33 -8.87
C CYS A 385 27.21 -2.48 -8.96
N ASP A 386 27.19 -1.31 -8.33
CA ASP A 386 28.36 -0.41 -8.29
C ASP A 386 29.57 -1.08 -7.61
N ASP A 387 29.33 -1.92 -6.59
CA ASP A 387 30.36 -2.65 -5.83
C ASP A 387 30.87 -3.91 -6.52
N GLY A 388 30.37 -4.25 -7.72
CA GLY A 388 30.83 -5.40 -8.48
C GLY A 388 29.72 -6.38 -8.91
N THR A 389 30.16 -7.57 -9.27
CA THR A 389 29.30 -8.69 -9.69
C THR A 389 29.55 -9.88 -8.79
N TRP A 390 28.51 -10.56 -8.35
CA TRP A 390 28.62 -11.78 -7.55
C TRP A 390 27.60 -12.82 -7.99
N ARG A 391 27.71 -14.02 -7.45
CA ARG A 391 26.82 -15.13 -7.73
C ARG A 391 25.65 -15.16 -6.73
N ALA A 392 24.44 -15.40 -7.22
CA ALA A 392 23.27 -15.75 -6.41
C ALA A 392 22.64 -17.04 -6.98
N ASP A 393 22.18 -17.92 -6.10
CA ASP A 393 21.51 -19.15 -6.48
C ASP A 393 20.00 -18.92 -6.70
N VAL A 394 19.44 -18.00 -5.97
CA VAL A 394 18.02 -17.60 -6.03
C VAL A 394 17.90 -16.09 -6.15
N VAL A 395 16.99 -15.63 -7.00
CA VAL A 395 16.63 -14.21 -7.12
C VAL A 395 15.16 -14.04 -6.84
N ILE A 396 14.82 -13.17 -5.87
CA ILE A 396 13.44 -12.88 -5.47
C ILE A 396 13.12 -11.42 -5.83
N ASN A 397 12.12 -11.21 -6.68
CA ASN A 397 11.67 -9.87 -7.05
C ASN A 397 10.75 -9.29 -5.97
N ALA A 398 11.26 -8.35 -5.20
CA ALA A 398 10.53 -7.60 -4.18
C ALA A 398 10.25 -6.14 -4.59
N VAL A 399 10.27 -5.85 -5.89
CA VAL A 399 9.91 -4.53 -6.42
C VAL A 399 8.39 -4.46 -6.60
N ASN A 400 7.75 -3.57 -5.88
CA ASN A 400 6.33 -3.28 -6.10
C ASN A 400 6.14 -2.64 -7.48
N PRO A 401 5.01 -2.91 -8.15
CA PRO A 401 4.65 -2.22 -9.37
C PRO A 401 4.58 -0.70 -9.12
N PRO A 402 4.73 0.12 -10.17
CA PRO A 402 4.53 1.55 -10.03
C PRO A 402 3.16 1.85 -9.40
N PRO A 403 3.03 2.89 -8.57
CA PRO A 403 1.74 3.31 -8.05
C PRO A 403 0.72 3.47 -9.19
N GLN A 404 -0.50 3.00 -8.99
CA GLN A 404 -1.58 3.13 -9.97
C GLN A 404 -1.34 2.38 -11.31
N ALA A 405 -0.42 1.42 -11.34
CA ALA A 405 -0.27 0.55 -12.50
C ALA A 405 -1.52 -0.31 -12.73
N VAL A 406 -1.81 -0.58 -13.99
CA VAL A 406 -2.93 -1.47 -14.35
C VAL A 406 -2.58 -2.89 -13.88
N PRO A 407 -3.43 -3.55 -13.07
CA PRO A 407 -3.25 -4.97 -12.77
C PRO A 407 -3.42 -5.80 -14.05
N ASP A 408 -2.52 -6.76 -14.32
CA ASP A 408 -2.60 -7.60 -15.53
C ASP A 408 -3.96 -8.28 -15.65
N ALA A 409 -4.48 -8.79 -14.54
CA ALA A 409 -5.78 -9.44 -14.50
C ALA A 409 -6.97 -8.50 -14.81
N ALA A 410 -6.81 -7.18 -14.65
CA ALA A 410 -7.82 -6.17 -14.98
C ALA A 410 -7.60 -5.54 -16.36
N GLY A 411 -6.51 -5.88 -17.05
CA GLY A 411 -6.15 -5.31 -18.35
C GLY A 411 -7.29 -5.29 -19.38
N PRO A 412 -7.97 -6.43 -19.66
CA PRO A 412 -9.10 -6.48 -20.59
C PRO A 412 -10.26 -5.56 -20.18
N LEU A 413 -10.61 -5.51 -18.89
CA LEU A 413 -11.66 -4.63 -18.37
C LEU A 413 -11.28 -3.16 -18.56
N VAL A 414 -10.06 -2.78 -18.22
CA VAL A 414 -9.56 -1.40 -18.36
C VAL A 414 -9.56 -0.98 -19.83
N ALA A 415 -9.08 -1.84 -20.74
CA ALA A 415 -9.11 -1.59 -22.18
C ALA A 415 -10.54 -1.36 -22.68
N SER A 416 -11.50 -2.17 -22.24
CA SER A 416 -12.93 -2.02 -22.56
C SER A 416 -13.50 -0.68 -22.06
N LEU A 417 -13.18 -0.28 -20.83
CA LEU A 417 -13.65 0.99 -20.24
C LEU A 417 -13.11 2.20 -20.99
N VAL A 418 -11.84 2.18 -21.38
CA VAL A 418 -11.20 3.26 -22.14
C VAL A 418 -11.78 3.33 -23.56
N ALA A 419 -11.87 2.19 -24.24
CA ALA A 419 -12.44 2.12 -25.61
C ALA A 419 -13.92 2.56 -25.64
N GLY A 420 -14.70 2.22 -24.59
CA GLY A 420 -16.10 2.63 -24.44
C GLY A 420 -16.30 4.06 -23.93
N GLY A 421 -15.24 4.82 -23.68
CA GLY A 421 -15.32 6.19 -23.14
C GLY A 421 -15.92 6.27 -21.73
N LEU A 422 -15.89 5.18 -20.97
CA LEU A 422 -16.36 5.13 -19.58
C LEU A 422 -15.31 5.65 -18.59
N ALA A 423 -14.04 5.59 -18.98
CA ALA A 423 -12.93 6.08 -18.19
C ALA A 423 -11.76 6.48 -19.09
N VAL A 424 -10.79 7.20 -18.51
CA VAL A 424 -9.52 7.54 -19.15
C VAL A 424 -8.36 7.16 -18.26
N LEU A 425 -7.24 6.75 -18.86
CA LEU A 425 -6.00 6.56 -18.11
C LEU A 425 -5.41 7.92 -17.75
N HIS A 426 -5.10 8.11 -16.48
CA HIS A 426 -4.45 9.35 -16.04
C HIS A 426 -2.97 9.34 -16.48
N PRO A 427 -2.40 10.47 -16.96
CA PRO A 427 -1.00 10.53 -17.40
C PRO A 427 0.02 10.09 -16.34
N ALA A 428 -0.30 10.27 -15.05
CA ALA A 428 0.54 9.85 -13.93
C ALA A 428 0.22 8.42 -13.42
N GLY A 429 -0.63 7.68 -14.11
CA GLY A 429 -1.10 6.34 -13.74
C GLY A 429 -2.51 6.33 -13.16
N GLY A 430 -3.13 5.16 -13.19
CA GLY A 430 -4.49 4.93 -12.70
C GLY A 430 -5.59 5.28 -13.67
N LEU A 431 -6.80 5.00 -13.26
CA LEU A 431 -8.01 5.18 -14.06
C LEU A 431 -8.89 6.29 -13.48
N VAL A 432 -9.28 7.23 -14.32
CA VAL A 432 -10.20 8.32 -13.97
C VAL A 432 -11.55 8.04 -14.63
N PRO A 433 -12.65 7.91 -13.87
CA PRO A 433 -13.99 7.78 -14.43
C PRO A 433 -14.34 8.97 -15.30
N ALA A 434 -14.91 8.72 -16.49
CA ALA A 434 -15.52 9.69 -17.37
C ALA A 434 -17.06 9.58 -17.35
N ASP A 435 -17.58 8.47 -16.83
CA ASP A 435 -19.01 8.25 -16.63
C ASP A 435 -19.34 8.40 -15.12
N PRO A 436 -20.34 9.19 -14.72
CA PRO A 436 -20.69 9.43 -13.33
C PRO A 436 -21.22 8.20 -12.58
N ARG A 437 -21.54 7.13 -13.30
CA ARG A 437 -21.99 5.85 -12.74
C ARG A 437 -20.83 4.91 -12.39
N LEU A 438 -19.58 5.28 -12.74
CA LEU A 438 -18.40 4.50 -12.50
C LEU A 438 -17.57 5.15 -11.39
N ASP A 439 -17.21 4.39 -10.38
CA ASP A 439 -16.26 4.77 -9.34
C ASP A 439 -15.01 3.88 -9.42
N VAL A 440 -13.85 4.41 -9.04
CA VAL A 440 -12.61 3.65 -8.86
C VAL A 440 -12.12 3.86 -7.44
N VAL A 441 -12.00 2.77 -6.67
CA VAL A 441 -11.64 2.80 -5.25
C VAL A 441 -10.38 1.98 -5.02
N GLY A 442 -9.43 2.55 -4.30
CA GLY A 442 -8.17 1.91 -3.95
C GLY A 442 -7.00 2.35 -4.82
N ASP A 443 -6.02 1.48 -4.95
CA ASP A 443 -4.70 1.76 -5.54
C ASP A 443 -4.78 2.22 -7.01
N PHE A 444 -5.78 1.76 -7.73
CA PHE A 444 -5.94 2.03 -9.16
C PHE A 444 -6.65 3.36 -9.47
N ALA A 445 -7.11 4.11 -8.45
CA ALA A 445 -7.75 5.41 -8.67
C ALA A 445 -6.78 6.43 -9.28
N GLY A 446 -7.07 6.89 -10.50
CA GLY A 446 -6.26 7.84 -11.27
C GLY A 446 -6.20 9.22 -10.61
N GLY A 447 -5.04 9.89 -10.70
CA GLY A 447 -4.80 11.14 -9.97
C GLY A 447 -4.84 10.99 -8.46
N GLY A 448 -4.83 9.75 -7.97
CA GLY A 448 -4.80 9.39 -6.56
C GLY A 448 -3.54 9.87 -5.84
N PRO A 449 -3.46 9.66 -4.54
CA PRO A 449 -2.38 10.18 -3.71
C PRO A 449 -1.03 9.62 -4.13
N PHE A 450 0.01 10.37 -3.82
CA PHE A 450 1.40 9.99 -4.04
C PHE A 450 1.75 8.64 -3.36
N ILE A 451 1.12 8.33 -2.21
CA ILE A 451 1.17 7.04 -1.53
C ILE A 451 -0.23 6.45 -1.59
N THR A 452 -0.41 5.41 -2.37
CA THR A 452 -1.72 4.84 -2.71
C THR A 452 -2.16 3.70 -1.79
N SER A 453 -1.23 2.99 -1.16
CA SER A 453 -1.48 1.75 -0.42
C SER A 453 -1.96 1.93 1.03
N GLY A 454 -2.27 3.15 1.45
CA GLY A 454 -2.74 3.42 2.82
C GLY A 454 -4.21 3.05 3.03
N ILE A 455 -4.50 2.23 4.05
CA ILE A 455 -5.88 1.82 4.40
C ILE A 455 -6.78 3.02 4.67
N ALA A 456 -6.30 4.03 5.40
CA ALA A 456 -7.07 5.25 5.67
C ALA A 456 -7.47 5.99 4.38
N GLY A 457 -6.60 6.01 3.37
CA GLY A 457 -6.89 6.59 2.05
C GLY A 457 -7.96 5.79 1.30
N ILE A 458 -7.88 4.46 1.34
CA ILE A 458 -8.88 3.55 0.75
C ILE A 458 -10.24 3.76 1.43
N ALA A 459 -10.29 3.83 2.75
CA ALA A 459 -11.51 4.07 3.52
C ALA A 459 -12.17 5.41 3.15
N ALA A 460 -11.38 6.46 2.96
CA ALA A 460 -11.89 7.77 2.54
C ALA A 460 -12.48 7.75 1.11
N GLN A 461 -11.81 7.09 0.16
CA GLN A 461 -12.32 6.91 -1.21
C GLN A 461 -13.61 6.07 -1.23
N ALA A 462 -13.66 4.99 -0.47
CA ALA A 462 -14.83 4.14 -0.33
C ALA A 462 -16.04 4.90 0.23
N ALA A 463 -15.84 5.70 1.27
CA ALA A 463 -16.88 6.55 1.82
C ALA A 463 -17.35 7.65 0.84
N GLN A 464 -16.46 8.16 -0.01
CA GLN A 464 -16.84 9.10 -1.08
C GLN A 464 -17.70 8.41 -2.14
N ALA A 465 -17.31 7.22 -2.61
CA ALA A 465 -18.07 6.42 -3.57
C ALA A 465 -19.46 6.06 -3.03
N ALA A 466 -19.55 5.65 -1.75
CA ALA A 466 -20.83 5.38 -1.10
C ALA A 466 -21.75 6.61 -1.05
N ARG A 467 -21.20 7.80 -0.78
CA ARG A 467 -22.00 9.06 -0.83
C ARG A 467 -22.48 9.40 -2.24
N ALA A 468 -21.70 9.11 -3.26
CA ALA A 468 -22.09 9.34 -4.65
C ALA A 468 -23.25 8.45 -5.11
N THR A 469 -23.63 7.42 -4.36
CA THR A 469 -24.82 6.61 -4.63
C THR A 469 -26.12 7.28 -4.17
N HIS A 470 -26.05 8.38 -3.40
CA HIS A 470 -27.22 9.18 -3.08
C HIS A 470 -27.55 10.11 -4.27
N PRO A 471 -28.76 10.08 -4.85
CA PRO A 471 -29.26 11.22 -5.60
C PRO A 471 -29.47 12.34 -4.58
N GLY A 472 -28.74 13.45 -4.71
CA GLY A 472 -28.95 14.67 -3.94
C GLY A 472 -30.35 15.27 -4.14
#